data_f8004a4797210c503e74f2fd81ad82e8
#
_entry.id   f8004a4797210c503e74f2fd81ad82e8
#
_cell.length_a   1.000
_cell.length_b   1.000
_cell.length_c   1.000
_cell.angle_alpha   90.00
_cell.angle_beta   90.00
_cell.angle_gamma   90.00
#
_symmetry.space_group_name_H-M   'P 1'
#
loop_
_entity.id
_entity.type
_entity.pdbx_description
1 polymer ?
#
loop_
_entity_poly.entity_id
_entity_poly.type
_entity_poly.pdbx_seq_one_letter_code
_entity_poly.pdbx_strand_id
1 'polypeptide(L)'
;MDRQNLTLLTDLYELTMMQGYFKNKEENQTVIFDMFYRTNPLESGYAVFAGLEQVIAYIKELHFAEQDIEYLKSLHIFEQDFLDYLKDFHFSGDIYSLPEGTVIFPREPIVKVIAPIMEAQLIETAILNIINHQSLIATKTSRVCHAARGDGIMEFGLRRAQGPDAGTYGARAAMIGGCIGTSNVLCGQLFDVPVKGTHAHSWIMSFPDEYTAFKKYAELYPNACILLVDTYDTLKSGVPNAIRVFREMSEAGTLHKGYGIRLDSGDLAYLSKEARKMLDAAGFHDAVISAS
;
A
#
# COMPACT_ATOMS: atom_id res chain seq x y z
N MET A 1 -0.52 -12.13 11.72
CA MET A 1 -1.72 -11.47 12.26
C MET A 1 -2.83 -12.50 12.20
N ASP A 2 -3.42 -12.82 13.32
CA ASP A 2 -4.73 -13.42 13.27
C ASP A 2 -5.60 -12.47 12.46
N ARG A 3 -6.19 -12.96 11.36
CA ARG A 3 -7.14 -12.15 10.58
C ARG A 3 -8.27 -11.80 11.54
N GLN A 4 -8.28 -10.57 12.03
CA GLN A 4 -9.39 -10.10 12.85
C GLN A 4 -10.64 -10.21 11.98
N ASN A 5 -11.66 -10.87 12.51
CA ASN A 5 -12.98 -10.83 11.94
C ASN A 5 -13.43 -9.36 11.87
N LEU A 6 -13.66 -8.85 10.66
CA LEU A 6 -14.04 -7.47 10.43
C LEU A 6 -15.56 -7.26 10.38
N THR A 7 -16.36 -8.21 10.83
CA THR A 7 -17.84 -8.13 10.77
C THR A 7 -18.38 -6.90 11.49
N LEU A 8 -17.74 -6.48 12.58
CA LEU A 8 -18.11 -5.24 13.29
C LEU A 8 -17.43 -3.97 12.73
N LEU A 9 -16.72 -4.04 11.60
CA LEU A 9 -16.23 -2.85 10.88
C LEU A 9 -17.39 -2.21 10.11
N THR A 10 -18.36 -1.69 10.86
CA THR A 10 -19.56 -1.07 10.34
C THR A 10 -19.99 0.09 11.24
N ASP A 11 -20.75 1.03 10.72
CA ASP A 11 -21.31 2.12 11.51
C ASP A 11 -22.54 1.63 12.30
N LEU A 12 -22.77 2.22 13.47
CA LEU A 12 -23.86 1.79 14.34
C LEU A 12 -25.23 1.84 13.66
N TYR A 13 -25.44 2.82 12.77
CA TYR A 13 -26.74 2.96 12.08
C TYR A 13 -27.07 1.76 11.19
N GLU A 14 -26.08 1.07 10.66
CA GLU A 14 -26.26 -0.15 9.87
C GLU A 14 -26.97 -1.23 10.70
N LEU A 15 -26.46 -1.50 11.90
CA LEU A 15 -27.03 -2.50 12.80
C LEU A 15 -28.40 -2.09 13.36
N THR A 16 -28.61 -0.80 13.65
CA THR A 16 -29.92 -0.32 14.15
C THR A 16 -30.98 -0.37 13.05
N MET A 17 -30.61 -0.06 11.79
CA MET A 17 -31.51 -0.23 10.65
C MET A 17 -31.78 -1.71 10.37
N MET A 18 -30.77 -2.59 10.46
CA MET A 18 -30.97 -4.04 10.32
C MET A 18 -31.98 -4.57 11.33
N GLN A 19 -31.91 -4.17 12.62
CA GLN A 19 -32.91 -4.52 13.60
C GLN A 19 -34.32 -4.00 13.21
N GLY A 20 -34.38 -2.79 12.65
CA GLY A 20 -35.63 -2.22 12.12
C GLY A 20 -36.23 -3.07 11.00
N TYR A 21 -35.41 -3.48 10.01
CA TYR A 21 -35.86 -4.36 8.92
C TYR A 21 -36.30 -5.73 9.44
N PHE A 22 -35.53 -6.34 10.35
CA PHE A 22 -35.90 -7.60 10.99
C PHE A 22 -37.25 -7.54 11.71
N LYS A 23 -37.50 -6.50 12.49
CA LYS A 23 -38.78 -6.31 13.22
C LYS A 23 -39.96 -6.08 12.31
N ASN A 24 -39.75 -5.46 11.16
CA ASN A 24 -40.81 -5.19 10.18
C ASN A 24 -40.95 -6.32 9.14
N LYS A 25 -40.20 -7.43 9.26
CA LYS A 25 -40.21 -8.59 8.36
C LYS A 25 -39.84 -8.22 6.91
N GLU A 26 -38.87 -7.30 6.78
CA GLU A 26 -38.33 -6.84 5.49
C GLU A 26 -36.96 -7.45 5.19
N GLU A 27 -36.45 -8.33 6.05
CA GLU A 27 -35.11 -8.91 5.98
C GLU A 27 -34.80 -9.62 4.63
N ASN A 28 -35.83 -10.15 3.98
CA ASN A 28 -35.70 -10.85 2.70
C ASN A 28 -35.92 -9.93 1.47
N GLN A 29 -36.15 -8.62 1.66
CA GLN A 29 -36.30 -7.70 0.55
C GLN A 29 -34.98 -7.60 -0.23
N THR A 30 -34.99 -8.00 -1.50
CA THR A 30 -33.81 -7.82 -2.36
C THR A 30 -33.66 -6.36 -2.76
N VAL A 31 -32.45 -5.83 -2.59
CA VAL A 31 -32.08 -4.47 -2.97
C VAL A 31 -30.86 -4.45 -3.89
N ILE A 32 -30.65 -3.35 -4.57
CA ILE A 32 -29.48 -3.09 -5.40
C ILE A 32 -28.79 -1.84 -4.87
N PHE A 33 -27.54 -1.99 -4.42
CA PHE A 33 -26.68 -0.89 -4.01
C PHE A 33 -25.55 -0.71 -5.00
N ASP A 34 -25.34 0.52 -5.45
CA ASP A 34 -24.25 0.89 -6.33
C ASP A 34 -23.22 1.73 -5.55
N MET A 35 -21.98 1.25 -5.49
CA MET A 35 -20.87 2.02 -4.97
C MET A 35 -20.29 2.90 -6.07
N PHE A 36 -20.08 4.17 -5.76
CA PHE A 36 -19.38 5.14 -6.61
C PHE A 36 -18.65 6.18 -5.75
N TYR A 37 -17.74 6.96 -6.34
CA TYR A 37 -17.17 8.12 -5.67
C TYR A 37 -17.69 9.44 -6.24
N ARG A 38 -17.68 10.50 -5.42
CA ARG A 38 -18.41 11.75 -5.73
C ARG A 38 -17.58 12.74 -6.55
N THR A 39 -16.29 12.88 -6.23
CA THR A 39 -15.38 13.86 -6.81
C THR A 39 -14.00 13.27 -6.98
N ASN A 40 -13.28 13.69 -8.03
CA ASN A 40 -11.91 13.23 -8.25
C ASN A 40 -10.99 13.59 -7.08
N PRO A 41 -10.20 12.63 -6.58
CA PRO A 41 -9.22 12.89 -5.54
C PRO A 41 -8.05 13.71 -6.10
N LEU A 42 -7.41 14.51 -5.22
CA LEU A 42 -6.15 15.19 -5.52
C LEU A 42 -6.19 16.08 -6.78
N GLU A 43 -7.33 16.72 -7.07
CA GLU A 43 -7.54 17.51 -8.28
C GLU A 43 -7.19 16.75 -9.58
N SER A 44 -7.34 15.43 -9.55
CA SER A 44 -7.08 14.54 -10.68
C SER A 44 -8.25 14.56 -11.67
N GLY A 45 -7.99 14.17 -12.93
CA GLY A 45 -9.04 13.91 -13.92
C GLY A 45 -9.69 12.53 -13.79
N TYR A 46 -9.17 11.64 -12.93
CA TYR A 46 -9.59 10.25 -12.80
C TYR A 46 -9.22 9.68 -11.41
N ALA A 47 -9.70 8.49 -11.11
CA ALA A 47 -9.17 7.64 -10.06
C ALA A 47 -8.81 6.26 -10.60
N VAL A 48 -7.99 5.52 -9.85
CA VAL A 48 -7.64 4.11 -10.14
C VAL A 48 -8.31 3.24 -9.08
N PHE A 49 -9.13 2.30 -9.52
CA PHE A 49 -9.86 1.40 -8.64
C PHE A 49 -8.94 0.36 -8.00
N ALA A 50 -9.01 0.21 -6.68
CA ALA A 50 -8.28 -0.79 -5.90
C ALA A 50 -9.01 -1.13 -4.60
N GLY A 51 -8.78 -2.34 -4.06
CA GLY A 51 -9.36 -2.81 -2.79
C GLY A 51 -10.35 -3.97 -2.94
N LEU A 52 -10.68 -4.39 -4.15
CA LEU A 52 -11.66 -5.44 -4.39
C LEU A 52 -11.26 -6.78 -3.76
N GLU A 53 -9.99 -7.17 -3.85
CA GLU A 53 -9.52 -8.44 -3.27
C GLU A 53 -9.74 -8.50 -1.76
N GLN A 54 -9.46 -7.39 -1.05
CA GLN A 54 -9.72 -7.30 0.38
C GLN A 54 -11.23 -7.33 0.71
N VAL A 55 -12.06 -6.68 -0.13
CA VAL A 55 -13.52 -6.74 0.02
C VAL A 55 -14.04 -8.17 -0.15
N ILE A 56 -13.55 -8.90 -1.15
CA ILE A 56 -13.94 -10.30 -1.37
C ILE A 56 -13.52 -11.17 -0.18
N ALA A 57 -12.31 -10.97 0.35
CA ALA A 57 -11.83 -11.69 1.53
C ALA A 57 -12.69 -11.38 2.76
N TYR A 58 -13.02 -10.10 2.99
CA TYR A 58 -13.91 -9.66 4.07
C TYR A 58 -15.29 -10.36 3.99
N ILE A 59 -15.92 -10.34 2.82
CA ILE A 59 -17.27 -10.91 2.65
C ILE A 59 -17.28 -12.43 2.83
N LYS A 60 -16.25 -13.13 2.37
CA LYS A 60 -16.12 -14.58 2.56
C LYS A 60 -15.94 -15.00 4.02
N GLU A 61 -15.37 -14.13 4.84
CA GLU A 61 -15.13 -14.37 6.27
C GLU A 61 -16.23 -13.74 7.16
N LEU A 62 -17.26 -13.12 6.54
CA LEU A 62 -18.31 -12.39 7.25
C LEU A 62 -19.15 -13.32 8.11
N HIS A 63 -19.07 -13.17 9.43
CA HIS A 63 -19.89 -13.88 10.42
C HIS A 63 -19.81 -13.19 11.78
N PHE A 64 -20.87 -13.21 12.54
CA PHE A 64 -20.85 -12.72 13.92
C PHE A 64 -20.36 -13.83 14.86
N ALA A 65 -19.17 -13.66 15.43
CA ALA A 65 -18.64 -14.54 16.45
C ALA A 65 -19.40 -14.35 17.78
N GLU A 66 -19.32 -15.32 18.69
CA GLU A 66 -19.97 -15.24 20.00
C GLU A 66 -19.61 -13.96 20.77
N GLN A 67 -18.33 -13.58 20.74
CA GLN A 67 -17.85 -12.34 21.35
C GLN A 67 -18.46 -11.07 20.73
N ASP A 68 -18.79 -11.08 19.43
CA ASP A 68 -19.44 -9.95 18.75
C ASP A 68 -20.88 -9.80 19.23
N ILE A 69 -21.60 -10.93 19.36
CA ILE A 69 -22.96 -10.97 19.90
C ILE A 69 -23.00 -10.51 21.36
N GLU A 70 -22.06 -10.97 22.20
CA GLU A 70 -21.95 -10.53 23.61
C GLU A 70 -21.67 -9.02 23.69
N TYR A 71 -20.79 -8.50 22.85
CA TYR A 71 -20.54 -7.06 22.78
C TYR A 71 -21.78 -6.27 22.36
N LEU A 72 -22.47 -6.67 21.29
CA LEU A 72 -23.70 -6.00 20.84
C LEU A 72 -24.78 -6.05 21.92
N LYS A 73 -24.93 -7.16 22.64
CA LYS A 73 -25.85 -7.29 23.77
C LYS A 73 -25.51 -6.31 24.90
N SER A 74 -24.21 -6.07 25.16
CA SER A 74 -23.78 -5.14 26.20
C SER A 74 -24.13 -3.68 25.93
N LEU A 75 -24.44 -3.31 24.69
CA LEU A 75 -24.86 -1.97 24.30
C LEU A 75 -26.32 -1.66 24.77
N HIS A 76 -27.11 -2.66 25.12
CA HIS A 76 -28.49 -2.56 25.59
C HIS A 76 -29.45 -1.82 24.61
N ILE A 77 -29.17 -1.83 23.32
CA ILE A 77 -29.98 -1.23 22.26
C ILE A 77 -30.58 -2.26 21.30
N PHE A 78 -30.08 -3.50 21.35
CA PHE A 78 -30.54 -4.59 20.49
C PHE A 78 -31.39 -5.60 21.26
N GLU A 79 -32.47 -6.08 20.63
CA GLU A 79 -33.34 -7.09 21.20
C GLU A 79 -32.78 -8.50 21.03
N GLN A 80 -33.14 -9.40 21.94
CA GLN A 80 -32.56 -10.73 22.01
C GLN A 80 -32.83 -11.57 20.74
N ASP A 81 -34.00 -11.49 20.16
CA ASP A 81 -34.37 -12.22 18.93
C ASP A 81 -33.55 -11.75 17.70
N PHE A 82 -33.28 -10.45 17.61
CA PHE A 82 -32.35 -9.94 16.58
C PHE A 82 -30.91 -10.42 16.79
N LEU A 83 -30.42 -10.40 18.05
CA LEU A 83 -29.09 -10.94 18.38
C LEU A 83 -28.98 -12.44 18.08
N ASP A 84 -30.05 -13.20 18.30
CA ASP A 84 -30.11 -14.62 17.97
C ASP A 84 -30.10 -14.84 16.43
N TYR A 85 -30.79 -14.00 15.66
CA TYR A 85 -30.73 -14.01 14.19
C TYR A 85 -29.31 -13.76 13.66
N LEU A 86 -28.55 -12.84 14.25
CA LEU A 86 -27.19 -12.52 13.80
C LEU A 86 -26.20 -13.70 13.94
N LYS A 87 -26.47 -14.70 14.79
CA LYS A 87 -25.58 -15.88 14.96
C LYS A 87 -25.44 -16.72 13.69
N ASP A 88 -26.50 -16.77 12.87
CA ASP A 88 -26.54 -17.52 11.63
C ASP A 88 -26.36 -16.61 10.39
N PHE A 89 -26.02 -15.34 10.63
CA PHE A 89 -25.89 -14.35 9.55
C PHE A 89 -24.70 -14.67 8.63
N HIS A 90 -24.94 -14.60 7.34
CA HIS A 90 -23.94 -14.72 6.30
C HIS A 90 -24.37 -13.91 5.07
N PHE A 91 -23.44 -13.60 4.19
CA PHE A 91 -23.74 -12.94 2.92
C PHE A 91 -24.13 -13.98 1.86
N SER A 92 -25.31 -13.82 1.28
CA SER A 92 -25.88 -14.70 0.25
C SER A 92 -26.07 -14.02 -1.11
N GLY A 93 -25.82 -12.72 -1.19
CA GLY A 93 -26.03 -11.92 -2.38
C GLY A 93 -24.95 -12.03 -3.45
N ASP A 94 -25.14 -11.28 -4.53
CA ASP A 94 -24.20 -11.18 -5.65
C ASP A 94 -23.48 -9.84 -5.64
N ILE A 95 -22.18 -9.85 -6.03
CA ILE A 95 -21.36 -8.65 -6.21
C ILE A 95 -20.81 -8.63 -7.62
N TYR A 96 -21.06 -7.54 -8.32
CA TYR A 96 -20.52 -7.23 -9.63
C TYR A 96 -19.55 -6.06 -9.48
N SER A 97 -18.36 -6.16 -10.04
CA SER A 97 -17.33 -5.12 -9.90
C SER A 97 -16.49 -4.96 -11.16
N LEU A 98 -15.98 -3.77 -11.37
CA LEU A 98 -14.87 -3.55 -12.28
C LEU A 98 -13.62 -4.27 -11.74
N PRO A 99 -12.67 -4.68 -12.60
CA PRO A 99 -11.38 -5.20 -12.14
C PRO A 99 -10.51 -4.11 -11.53
N GLU A 100 -9.68 -4.48 -10.55
CA GLU A 100 -8.69 -3.55 -9.98
C GLU A 100 -7.73 -3.02 -11.06
N GLY A 101 -7.23 -1.80 -10.88
CA GLY A 101 -6.41 -1.10 -11.87
C GLY A 101 -7.21 -0.37 -12.95
N THR A 102 -8.53 -0.54 -13.01
CA THR A 102 -9.39 0.20 -13.95
C THR A 102 -9.39 1.68 -13.60
N VAL A 103 -9.25 2.52 -14.64
CA VAL A 103 -9.48 3.97 -14.52
C VAL A 103 -10.97 4.21 -14.39
N ILE A 104 -11.37 4.94 -13.36
CA ILE A 104 -12.77 5.21 -13.01
C ILE A 104 -13.03 6.71 -12.89
N PHE A 105 -14.31 7.10 -13.06
CA PHE A 105 -14.75 8.48 -13.05
C PHE A 105 -15.86 8.71 -12.01
N PRO A 106 -16.06 9.98 -11.56
CA PRO A 106 -17.07 10.29 -10.55
C PRO A 106 -18.49 9.88 -10.97
N ARG A 107 -19.26 9.37 -10.01
CA ARG A 107 -20.68 9.00 -10.14
C ARG A 107 -20.97 7.82 -11.07
N GLU A 108 -19.96 7.12 -11.53
CA GLU A 108 -20.13 5.86 -12.26
C GLU A 108 -20.11 4.67 -11.26
N PRO A 109 -21.04 3.71 -11.37
CA PRO A 109 -21.02 2.52 -10.51
C PRO A 109 -19.73 1.72 -10.70
N ILE A 110 -19.04 1.45 -9.60
CA ILE A 110 -17.77 0.70 -9.58
C ILE A 110 -18.03 -0.72 -9.08
N VAL A 111 -18.83 -0.82 -8.01
CA VAL A 111 -19.28 -2.08 -7.42
C VAL A 111 -20.79 -2.01 -7.28
N LYS A 112 -21.46 -3.08 -7.70
CA LYS A 112 -22.90 -3.30 -7.55
C LYS A 112 -23.14 -4.48 -6.64
N VAL A 113 -23.93 -4.31 -5.62
CA VAL A 113 -24.36 -5.35 -4.68
C VAL A 113 -25.84 -5.62 -4.92
N ILE A 114 -26.20 -6.89 -5.13
CA ILE A 114 -27.61 -7.36 -5.22
C ILE A 114 -27.80 -8.39 -4.11
N ALA A 115 -28.51 -8.05 -3.06
CA ALA A 115 -28.61 -8.88 -1.87
C ALA A 115 -29.89 -8.59 -1.07
N PRO A 116 -30.26 -9.44 -0.10
CA PRO A 116 -31.20 -9.07 0.96
C PRO A 116 -30.76 -7.79 1.64
N ILE A 117 -31.73 -6.92 1.99
CA ILE A 117 -31.45 -5.55 2.45
C ILE A 117 -30.51 -5.49 3.65
N MET A 118 -30.65 -6.41 4.61
CA MET A 118 -29.79 -6.45 5.80
C MET A 118 -28.34 -6.82 5.46
N GLU A 119 -28.15 -7.71 4.50
CA GLU A 119 -26.82 -8.12 4.03
C GLU A 119 -26.13 -7.00 3.26
N ALA A 120 -26.86 -6.34 2.34
CA ALA A 120 -26.35 -5.20 1.58
C ALA A 120 -25.98 -4.03 2.51
N GLN A 121 -26.82 -3.78 3.53
CA GLN A 121 -26.63 -2.71 4.49
C GLN A 121 -25.38 -2.92 5.35
N LEU A 122 -25.19 -4.11 5.92
CA LEU A 122 -24.05 -4.39 6.82
C LEU A 122 -22.70 -4.16 6.17
N ILE A 123 -22.56 -4.52 4.89
CA ILE A 123 -21.25 -4.48 4.19
C ILE A 123 -20.89 -3.10 3.63
N GLU A 124 -21.81 -2.13 3.65
CA GLU A 124 -21.62 -0.80 3.05
C GLU A 124 -20.39 -0.11 3.58
N THR A 125 -20.30 0.10 4.89
CA THR A 125 -19.20 0.84 5.53
C THR A 125 -17.84 0.19 5.25
N ALA A 126 -17.73 -1.13 5.36
CA ALA A 126 -16.47 -1.83 5.13
C ALA A 126 -16.01 -1.73 3.67
N ILE A 127 -16.92 -1.92 2.71
CA ILE A 127 -16.63 -1.76 1.27
C ILE A 127 -16.13 -0.35 0.96
N LEU A 128 -16.84 0.67 1.45
CA LEU A 128 -16.47 2.07 1.23
C LEU A 128 -15.10 2.39 1.84
N ASN A 129 -14.83 1.95 3.07
CA ASN A 129 -13.56 2.17 3.75
C ASN A 129 -12.38 1.54 3.01
N ILE A 130 -12.49 0.26 2.68
CA ILE A 130 -11.43 -0.53 2.02
C ILE A 130 -11.10 0.06 0.64
N ILE A 131 -12.12 0.27 -0.18
CA ILE A 131 -11.94 0.75 -1.56
C ILE A 131 -11.46 2.20 -1.57
N ASN A 132 -11.99 3.06 -0.70
CA ASN A 132 -11.58 4.45 -0.62
C ASN A 132 -10.08 4.57 -0.33
N HIS A 133 -9.58 3.89 0.71
CA HIS A 133 -8.16 3.94 1.06
C HIS A 133 -7.26 3.47 -0.08
N GLN A 134 -7.53 2.28 -0.62
CA GLN A 134 -6.67 1.69 -1.64
C GLN A 134 -6.75 2.44 -2.98
N SER A 135 -7.93 2.91 -3.38
CA SER A 135 -8.09 3.68 -4.61
C SER A 135 -7.41 5.06 -4.53
N LEU A 136 -7.43 5.72 -3.38
CA LEU A 136 -6.70 6.98 -3.18
C LEU A 136 -5.18 6.79 -3.33
N ILE A 137 -4.62 5.73 -2.75
CA ILE A 137 -3.19 5.41 -2.87
C ILE A 137 -2.83 5.01 -4.29
N ALA A 138 -3.60 4.12 -4.93
CA ALA A 138 -3.36 3.71 -6.31
C ALA A 138 -3.41 4.90 -7.26
N THR A 139 -4.39 5.81 -7.09
CA THR A 139 -4.53 7.03 -7.89
C THR A 139 -3.34 7.96 -7.75
N LYS A 140 -2.91 8.23 -6.52
CA LYS A 140 -1.73 9.06 -6.27
C LYS A 140 -0.48 8.43 -6.88
N THR A 141 -0.31 7.14 -6.71
CA THR A 141 0.82 6.40 -7.25
C THR A 141 0.85 6.43 -8.77
N SER A 142 -0.29 6.22 -9.45
CA SER A 142 -0.36 6.27 -10.92
C SER A 142 0.09 7.63 -11.47
N ARG A 143 -0.22 8.73 -10.78
CA ARG A 143 0.25 10.07 -11.15
C ARG A 143 1.76 10.23 -10.96
N VAL A 144 2.32 9.70 -9.88
CA VAL A 144 3.77 9.71 -9.64
C VAL A 144 4.49 8.89 -10.70
N CYS A 145 4.00 7.68 -10.99
CA CYS A 145 4.56 6.83 -12.05
C CYS A 145 4.47 7.49 -13.44
N HIS A 146 3.36 8.17 -13.74
CA HIS A 146 3.23 8.95 -14.98
C HIS A 146 4.26 10.09 -15.04
N ALA A 147 4.45 10.82 -13.95
CA ALA A 147 5.43 11.91 -13.87
C ALA A 147 6.89 11.42 -13.99
N ALA A 148 7.15 10.18 -13.60
CA ALA A 148 8.48 9.55 -13.70
C ALA A 148 8.88 9.15 -15.14
N ARG A 149 7.97 9.22 -16.10
CA ARG A 149 8.25 9.02 -17.54
C ARG A 149 8.95 7.72 -17.90
N GLY A 150 8.64 6.64 -17.17
CA GLY A 150 9.21 5.32 -17.39
C GLY A 150 10.29 4.91 -16.37
N ASP A 151 10.74 5.83 -15.52
CA ASP A 151 11.59 5.47 -14.39
C ASP A 151 10.81 4.67 -13.35
N GLY A 152 11.47 3.69 -12.71
CA GLY A 152 10.84 2.83 -11.73
C GLY A 152 10.57 3.55 -10.41
N ILE A 153 9.33 3.48 -9.94
CA ILE A 153 8.93 4.02 -8.63
C ILE A 153 8.84 2.90 -7.61
N MET A 154 9.42 3.11 -6.43
CA MET A 154 9.35 2.21 -5.27
C MET A 154 8.52 2.83 -4.15
N GLU A 155 7.68 2.03 -3.51
CA GLU A 155 6.89 2.44 -2.36
C GLU A 155 7.70 2.30 -1.06
N PHE A 156 7.95 3.40 -0.35
CA PHE A 156 8.69 3.46 0.92
C PHE A 156 7.91 4.15 2.05
N GLY A 157 6.59 4.15 1.97
CA GLY A 157 5.71 4.89 2.88
C GLY A 157 5.34 4.19 4.18
N LEU A 158 5.69 2.90 4.40
CA LEU A 158 5.22 2.10 5.54
C LEU A 158 5.29 2.84 6.88
N ARG A 159 6.43 3.44 7.25
CA ARG A 159 6.62 4.14 8.53
C ARG A 159 5.84 5.45 8.66
N ARG A 160 5.17 5.90 7.60
CA ARG A 160 4.39 7.16 7.52
C ARG A 160 2.90 6.91 7.34
N ALA A 161 2.47 5.64 7.25
CA ALA A 161 1.08 5.26 7.09
C ALA A 161 0.31 5.38 8.41
N GLN A 162 -1.02 5.49 8.31
CA GLN A 162 -1.93 5.59 9.45
C GLN A 162 -2.29 4.20 10.00
N GLY A 163 -1.28 3.50 10.51
CA GLY A 163 -1.39 2.17 11.09
C GLY A 163 -0.89 1.04 10.17
N PRO A 164 -0.74 -0.18 10.74
CA PRO A 164 -0.12 -1.31 10.03
C PRO A 164 -0.89 -1.73 8.77
N ASP A 165 -2.21 -1.79 8.86
CA ASP A 165 -3.06 -2.21 7.75
C ASP A 165 -3.04 -1.16 6.62
N ALA A 166 -3.12 0.14 6.97
CA ALA A 166 -2.96 1.22 6.00
C ALA A 166 -1.59 1.15 5.28
N GLY A 167 -0.52 0.79 6.00
CA GLY A 167 0.81 0.58 5.40
C GLY A 167 0.88 -0.63 4.48
N THR A 168 0.23 -1.73 4.85
CA THR A 168 0.29 -2.99 4.10
C THR A 168 -0.60 -2.95 2.85
N TYR A 169 -1.86 -2.57 3.01
CA TYR A 169 -2.78 -2.43 1.87
C TYR A 169 -2.47 -1.20 1.01
N GLY A 170 -1.89 -0.14 1.60
CA GLY A 170 -1.37 1.00 0.85
C GLY A 170 -0.21 0.60 -0.07
N ALA A 171 0.72 -0.23 0.40
CA ALA A 171 1.79 -0.76 -0.43
C ALA A 171 1.26 -1.63 -1.58
N ARG A 172 0.27 -2.52 -1.31
CA ARG A 172 -0.43 -3.29 -2.34
C ARG A 172 -1.09 -2.37 -3.38
N ALA A 173 -1.81 -1.35 -2.94
CA ALA A 173 -2.46 -0.38 -3.82
C ALA A 173 -1.45 0.41 -4.67
N ALA A 174 -0.26 0.71 -4.13
CA ALA A 174 0.81 1.35 -4.88
C ALA A 174 1.33 0.45 -6.02
N MET A 175 1.37 -0.87 -5.84
CA MET A 175 1.70 -1.80 -6.93
C MET A 175 0.66 -1.73 -8.05
N ILE A 176 -0.64 -1.70 -7.71
CA ILE A 176 -1.73 -1.51 -8.69
C ILE A 176 -1.57 -0.16 -9.42
N GLY A 177 -1.12 0.88 -8.71
CA GLY A 177 -0.83 2.20 -9.26
C GLY A 177 0.42 2.30 -10.13
N GLY A 178 1.24 1.23 -10.23
CA GLY A 178 2.40 1.14 -11.12
C GLY A 178 3.77 1.15 -10.45
N CYS A 179 3.87 1.04 -9.10
CA CYS A 179 5.15 0.84 -8.43
C CYS A 179 5.79 -0.50 -8.81
N ILE A 180 7.12 -0.54 -8.85
CA ILE A 180 7.90 -1.75 -9.18
C ILE A 180 8.35 -2.56 -7.96
N GLY A 181 7.98 -2.14 -6.77
CA GLY A 181 8.31 -2.80 -5.51
C GLY A 181 8.01 -1.93 -4.30
N THR A 182 8.05 -2.55 -3.13
CA THR A 182 7.85 -1.90 -1.82
C THR A 182 8.95 -2.28 -0.85
N SER A 183 9.18 -1.45 0.17
CA SER A 183 10.02 -1.82 1.31
C SER A 183 9.26 -2.59 2.40
N ASN A 184 7.94 -2.76 2.25
CA ASN A 184 7.12 -3.46 3.22
C ASN A 184 7.23 -4.99 3.05
N VAL A 185 8.01 -5.62 3.93
CA VAL A 185 8.28 -7.06 3.90
C VAL A 185 7.00 -7.88 4.07
N LEU A 186 6.09 -7.43 4.95
CA LEU A 186 4.80 -8.09 5.16
C LEU A 186 3.91 -8.03 3.90
N CYS A 187 3.90 -6.90 3.21
CA CYS A 187 3.19 -6.77 1.93
C CYS A 187 3.75 -7.75 0.90
N GLY A 188 5.09 -7.87 0.82
CA GLY A 188 5.74 -8.86 -0.04
C GLY A 188 5.31 -10.29 0.25
N GLN A 189 5.22 -10.66 1.54
CA GLN A 189 4.81 -11.98 1.97
C GLN A 189 3.33 -12.28 1.65
N LEU A 190 2.44 -11.30 1.90
CA LEU A 190 0.99 -11.50 1.76
C LEU A 190 0.50 -11.48 0.31
N PHE A 191 1.14 -10.66 -0.54
CA PHE A 191 0.65 -10.38 -1.90
C PHE A 191 1.63 -10.76 -3.01
N ASP A 192 2.73 -11.44 -2.65
CA ASP A 192 3.78 -11.87 -3.60
C ASP A 192 4.30 -10.73 -4.49
N VAL A 193 4.52 -9.55 -3.89
CA VAL A 193 5.03 -8.38 -4.59
C VAL A 193 6.54 -8.18 -4.32
N PRO A 194 7.31 -7.60 -5.27
CA PRO A 194 8.74 -7.42 -5.09
C PRO A 194 9.09 -6.56 -3.89
N VAL A 195 9.91 -7.09 -2.97
CA VAL A 195 10.45 -6.35 -1.84
C VAL A 195 11.81 -5.77 -2.24
N LYS A 196 11.94 -4.45 -2.12
CA LYS A 196 13.15 -3.70 -2.47
C LYS A 196 13.48 -2.68 -1.39
N GLY A 197 14.75 -2.38 -1.25
CA GLY A 197 15.21 -1.40 -0.28
C GLY A 197 16.72 -1.24 -0.33
N THR A 198 17.23 -0.32 0.48
CA THR A 198 18.66 -0.05 0.66
C THR A 198 18.93 0.02 2.17
N HIS A 199 20.12 0.50 2.55
CA HIS A 199 20.42 0.78 3.95
C HIS A 199 19.97 2.20 4.37
N ALA A 200 20.00 2.49 5.67
CA ALA A 200 19.69 3.79 6.25
C ALA A 200 20.97 4.55 6.66
N HIS A 201 20.86 5.86 6.98
CA HIS A 201 21.97 6.68 7.49
C HIS A 201 22.61 6.09 8.75
N SER A 202 21.82 5.44 9.63
CA SER A 202 22.32 4.77 10.84
C SER A 202 23.35 3.66 10.54
N TRP A 203 23.24 2.98 9.40
CA TRP A 203 24.28 2.04 8.94
C TRP A 203 25.61 2.77 8.74
N ILE A 204 25.62 3.89 8.02
CA ILE A 204 26.82 4.66 7.76
C ILE A 204 27.43 5.16 9.07
N MET A 205 26.60 5.71 9.96
CA MET A 205 27.01 6.27 11.26
C MET A 205 27.53 5.24 12.26
N SER A 206 27.29 3.95 12.03
CA SER A 206 27.76 2.86 12.91
C SER A 206 29.21 2.42 12.60
N PHE A 207 29.83 2.96 11.56
CA PHE A 207 31.20 2.67 11.17
C PHE A 207 32.12 3.88 11.41
N PRO A 208 33.44 3.69 11.50
CA PRO A 208 34.40 4.78 11.72
C PRO A 208 34.38 5.85 10.63
N ASP A 209 34.06 5.46 9.39
CA ASP A 209 33.96 6.34 8.23
C ASP A 209 32.99 5.79 7.18
N GLU A 210 32.56 6.66 6.29
CA GLU A 210 31.59 6.36 5.24
C GLU A 210 32.09 5.33 4.22
N TYR A 211 33.37 5.40 3.85
CA TYR A 211 33.96 4.43 2.92
C TYR A 211 33.93 3.01 3.51
N THR A 212 34.29 2.86 4.78
CA THR A 212 34.22 1.55 5.48
C THR A 212 32.81 1.00 5.50
N ALA A 213 31.81 1.85 5.79
CA ALA A 213 30.41 1.45 5.77
C ALA A 213 29.95 0.97 4.37
N PHE A 214 30.32 1.71 3.32
CA PHE A 214 29.99 1.36 1.94
C PHE A 214 30.64 0.05 1.52
N LYS A 215 31.93 -0.12 1.82
CA LYS A 215 32.67 -1.35 1.50
C LYS A 215 32.04 -2.56 2.18
N LYS A 216 31.71 -2.46 3.46
CA LYS A 216 31.04 -3.55 4.17
C LYS A 216 29.67 -3.89 3.60
N TYR A 217 28.90 -2.90 3.18
CA TYR A 217 27.61 -3.15 2.53
C TYR A 217 27.79 -3.83 1.16
N ALA A 218 28.75 -3.37 0.36
CA ALA A 218 29.05 -3.95 -0.95
C ALA A 218 29.55 -5.40 -0.86
N GLU A 219 30.36 -5.74 0.16
CA GLU A 219 30.79 -7.11 0.44
C GLU A 219 29.63 -8.05 0.77
N LEU A 220 28.62 -7.58 1.50
CA LEU A 220 27.45 -8.35 1.90
C LEU A 220 26.40 -8.47 0.79
N TYR A 221 26.21 -7.41 -0.01
CA TYR A 221 25.12 -7.30 -0.99
C TYR A 221 25.61 -6.88 -2.38
N PRO A 222 26.53 -7.63 -3.03
CA PRO A 222 27.12 -7.22 -4.30
C PRO A 222 26.10 -7.12 -5.44
N ASN A 223 24.99 -7.90 -5.36
CA ASN A 223 23.92 -7.90 -6.36
C ASN A 223 22.85 -6.82 -6.13
N ALA A 224 22.94 -6.07 -5.03
CA ALA A 224 21.97 -5.04 -4.63
C ALA A 224 22.67 -3.82 -4.01
N CYS A 225 23.84 -3.45 -4.54
CA CYS A 225 24.72 -2.44 -3.99
C CYS A 225 24.24 -1.02 -4.36
N ILE A 226 23.24 -0.51 -3.62
CA ILE A 226 22.81 0.90 -3.71
C ILE A 226 23.30 1.61 -2.44
N LEU A 227 24.21 2.57 -2.59
CA LEU A 227 24.88 3.25 -1.49
C LEU A 227 24.21 4.61 -1.21
N LEU A 228 23.81 4.84 0.04
CA LEU A 228 23.20 6.09 0.50
C LEU A 228 24.30 7.13 0.77
N VAL A 229 24.39 8.15 -0.10
CA VAL A 229 25.57 9.03 -0.19
C VAL A 229 25.42 10.40 0.46
N ASP A 230 24.30 10.66 1.12
CA ASP A 230 23.98 11.98 1.68
C ASP A 230 23.99 12.03 3.22
N THR A 231 24.73 11.10 3.87
CA THR A 231 24.86 11.10 5.34
C THR A 231 25.66 12.30 5.85
N TYR A 232 26.70 12.71 5.14
CA TYR A 232 27.58 13.83 5.51
C TYR A 232 27.60 14.91 4.42
N ASP A 233 28.46 14.78 3.41
CA ASP A 233 28.53 15.70 2.26
C ASP A 233 28.45 14.86 0.98
N THR A 234 27.33 14.98 0.29
CA THR A 234 26.99 14.17 -0.88
C THR A 234 28.10 14.21 -1.95
N LEU A 235 28.54 15.43 -2.33
CA LEU A 235 29.46 15.60 -3.48
C LEU A 235 30.94 15.55 -3.08
N LYS A 236 31.28 15.89 -1.83
CA LYS A 236 32.69 15.89 -1.38
C LYS A 236 33.11 14.58 -0.70
N SER A 237 32.16 13.82 -0.16
CA SER A 237 32.41 12.56 0.57
C SER A 237 31.62 11.39 -0.02
N GLY A 238 30.30 11.44 -0.04
CA GLY A 238 29.46 10.30 -0.37
C GLY A 238 29.69 9.72 -1.76
N VAL A 239 29.53 10.54 -2.81
CA VAL A 239 29.74 10.08 -4.20
C VAL A 239 31.19 9.67 -4.45
N PRO A 240 32.24 10.42 -4.01
CA PRO A 240 33.62 9.95 -4.15
C PRO A 240 33.90 8.61 -3.47
N ASN A 241 33.40 8.38 -2.25
CA ASN A 241 33.56 7.08 -1.56
C ASN A 241 32.80 5.95 -2.25
N ALA A 242 31.61 6.20 -2.77
CA ALA A 242 30.85 5.23 -3.57
C ALA A 242 31.62 4.84 -4.85
N ILE A 243 32.16 5.82 -5.58
CA ILE A 243 33.01 5.58 -6.77
C ILE A 243 34.23 4.73 -6.42
N ARG A 244 34.86 5.00 -5.28
CA ARG A 244 36.02 4.20 -4.82
C ARG A 244 35.62 2.73 -4.59
N VAL A 245 34.47 2.49 -3.92
CA VAL A 245 33.97 1.13 -3.68
C VAL A 245 33.61 0.44 -5.00
N PHE A 246 32.95 1.13 -5.93
CA PHE A 246 32.62 0.55 -7.24
C PHE A 246 33.85 0.16 -8.07
N ARG A 247 34.93 0.94 -7.96
CA ARG A 247 36.23 0.54 -8.60
C ARG A 247 36.77 -0.74 -7.99
N GLU A 248 36.84 -0.84 -6.68
CA GLU A 248 37.29 -2.04 -5.98
C GLU A 248 36.43 -3.27 -6.35
N MET A 249 35.09 -3.11 -6.41
CA MET A 249 34.19 -4.17 -6.86
C MET A 249 34.43 -4.57 -8.32
N SER A 250 34.66 -3.59 -9.19
CA SER A 250 34.95 -3.83 -10.61
C SER A 250 36.28 -4.60 -10.79
N GLU A 251 37.34 -4.19 -10.09
CA GLU A 251 38.63 -4.85 -10.09
C GLU A 251 38.56 -6.28 -9.55
N ALA A 252 37.71 -6.51 -8.54
CA ALA A 252 37.44 -7.83 -7.96
C ALA A 252 36.48 -8.70 -8.79
N GLY A 253 35.88 -8.15 -9.85
CA GLY A 253 34.86 -8.84 -10.66
C GLY A 253 33.54 -9.09 -9.96
N THR A 254 33.23 -8.33 -8.91
CA THR A 254 31.99 -8.44 -8.08
C THR A 254 30.99 -7.32 -8.32
N LEU A 255 31.26 -6.39 -9.23
CA LEU A 255 30.32 -5.33 -9.59
C LEU A 255 29.28 -5.88 -10.57
N HIS A 256 28.04 -6.02 -10.09
CA HIS A 256 26.92 -6.53 -10.89
C HIS A 256 25.97 -5.40 -11.31
N LYS A 257 25.21 -5.60 -12.38
CA LYS A 257 24.20 -4.63 -12.85
C LYS A 257 23.19 -4.29 -11.76
N GLY A 258 22.77 -3.03 -11.71
CA GLY A 258 21.83 -2.54 -10.70
C GLY A 258 22.52 -1.92 -9.48
N TYR A 259 23.84 -1.76 -9.51
CA TYR A 259 24.56 -0.96 -8.52
C TYR A 259 24.28 0.54 -8.70
N GLY A 260 24.49 1.33 -7.66
CA GLY A 260 24.31 2.77 -7.75
C GLY A 260 24.30 3.50 -6.42
N ILE A 261 23.73 4.68 -6.44
CA ILE A 261 23.65 5.56 -5.28
C ILE A 261 22.21 5.94 -4.96
N ARG A 262 21.96 6.32 -3.71
CA ARG A 262 20.70 6.89 -3.26
C ARG A 262 20.92 8.28 -2.65
N LEU A 263 20.01 9.19 -2.99
CA LEU A 263 19.88 10.55 -2.47
C LEU A 263 18.57 10.65 -1.71
N ASP A 264 18.59 11.04 -0.44
CA ASP A 264 17.44 11.10 0.47
C ASP A 264 17.20 12.51 1.02
N SER A 265 18.05 13.48 0.70
CA SER A 265 18.00 14.83 1.22
C SER A 265 18.64 15.87 0.29
N GLY A 266 18.39 17.16 0.56
CA GLY A 266 18.92 18.30 -0.18
C GLY A 266 18.17 18.59 -1.47
N ASP A 267 18.76 19.36 -2.37
CA ASP A 267 18.23 19.60 -3.71
C ASP A 267 18.50 18.39 -4.61
N LEU A 268 17.54 17.46 -4.63
CA LEU A 268 17.66 16.19 -5.37
C LEU A 268 17.90 16.41 -6.87
N ALA A 269 17.32 17.44 -7.46
CA ALA A 269 17.50 17.73 -8.88
C ALA A 269 18.92 18.22 -9.20
N TYR A 270 19.49 19.05 -8.36
CA TYR A 270 20.88 19.49 -8.48
C TYR A 270 21.85 18.35 -8.18
N LEU A 271 21.67 17.69 -7.02
CA LEU A 271 22.58 16.65 -6.54
C LEU A 271 22.63 15.44 -7.48
N SER A 272 21.48 15.01 -8.03
CA SER A 272 21.47 13.90 -8.99
C SER A 272 22.23 14.21 -10.28
N LYS A 273 22.13 15.44 -10.79
CA LYS A 273 22.87 15.87 -11.99
C LYS A 273 24.37 15.92 -11.73
N GLU A 274 24.80 16.47 -10.60
CA GLU A 274 26.22 16.54 -10.26
C GLU A 274 26.80 15.13 -9.96
N ALA A 275 26.08 14.29 -9.22
CA ALA A 275 26.45 12.90 -8.99
C ALA A 275 26.57 12.12 -10.30
N ARG A 276 25.64 12.30 -11.25
CA ARG A 276 25.72 11.68 -12.58
C ARG A 276 27.00 12.06 -13.32
N LYS A 277 27.37 13.34 -13.33
CA LYS A 277 28.63 13.81 -13.94
C LYS A 277 29.85 13.14 -13.31
N MET A 278 29.88 13.01 -11.98
CA MET A 278 30.98 12.38 -11.26
C MET A 278 31.07 10.88 -11.55
N LEU A 279 29.95 10.18 -11.58
CA LEU A 279 29.88 8.76 -11.91
C LEU A 279 30.33 8.52 -13.35
N ASP A 280 29.89 9.32 -14.31
CA ASP A 280 30.26 9.23 -15.73
C ASP A 280 31.75 9.52 -15.94
N ALA A 281 32.30 10.55 -15.31
CA ALA A 281 33.71 10.87 -15.34
C ALA A 281 34.59 9.75 -14.76
N ALA A 282 34.03 8.93 -13.86
CA ALA A 282 34.69 7.77 -13.27
C ALA A 282 34.49 6.47 -14.08
N GLY A 283 33.70 6.50 -15.17
CA GLY A 283 33.43 5.35 -16.05
C GLY A 283 32.17 4.53 -15.65
N PHE A 284 31.40 4.95 -14.68
CA PHE A 284 30.19 4.25 -14.16
C PHE A 284 28.90 4.81 -14.79
N HIS A 285 28.80 4.72 -16.12
CA HIS A 285 27.68 5.27 -16.89
C HIS A 285 26.34 4.57 -16.63
N ASP A 286 26.37 3.31 -16.21
CA ASP A 286 25.22 2.46 -15.93
C ASP A 286 24.82 2.42 -14.44
N ALA A 287 25.56 3.14 -13.58
CA ALA A 287 25.19 3.27 -12.16
C ALA A 287 23.82 3.93 -12.00
N VAL A 288 22.94 3.32 -11.21
CA VAL A 288 21.61 3.86 -10.93
C VAL A 288 21.72 5.01 -9.94
N ILE A 289 20.87 6.05 -10.11
CA ILE A 289 20.65 7.11 -9.12
C ILE A 289 19.20 7.00 -8.64
N SER A 290 19.02 6.61 -7.39
CA SER A 290 17.71 6.58 -6.72
C SER A 290 17.53 7.85 -5.90
N ALA A 291 16.43 8.57 -6.09
CA ALA A 291 16.06 9.75 -5.32
C ALA A 291 14.81 9.46 -4.48
N SER A 292 14.79 9.89 -3.20
CA SER A 292 13.67 9.59 -2.30
C SER A 292 13.34 10.74 -1.34
#